data_5debe384369ab70ff53b9f3df6bfbd77
#
_entry.id   5debe384369ab70ff53b9f3df6bfbd77
#
_cell.length_a   1.000
_cell.length_b   1.000
_cell.length_c   1.000
_cell.angle_alpha   90.00
_cell.angle_beta   90.00
_cell.angle_gamma   90.00
#
_symmetry.space_group_name_H-M   'P 1'
#
loop_
_entity.id
_entity.type
_entity.pdbx_description
1 polymer ?
#
loop_
_entity_poly.entity_id
_entity_poly.type
_entity_poly.pdbx_seq_one_letter_code
_entity_poly.pdbx_strand_id
1 'polypeptide(L)'
;MMSSITKKPIKNYLECGCNIGRNIDQLKLAMPSLVPSIIEISKPAFDYVTSHHNFEHAFNGAILDSKLPNSHFDLVFTMGVLIHINPEQLIDHLRHMFDYSNKYVLIGEYFNRTPISIEYQGQKDRLFKRDFGKLFIENFPVE
;
A
#
# COMPACT_ATOMS: atom_id res chain seq x y z
N MET A 1 18.32 4.76 0.86
CA MET A 1 18.20 3.51 0.10
C MET A 1 17.18 3.62 -1.03
N MET A 2 15.94 4.06 -0.82
CA MET A 2 14.96 4.29 -1.91
C MET A 2 15.42 5.30 -2.96
N SER A 3 16.09 6.39 -2.57
CA SER A 3 16.59 7.40 -3.51
C SER A 3 17.67 6.91 -4.47
N SER A 4 18.37 5.83 -4.15
CA SER A 4 19.40 5.23 -5.03
C SER A 4 18.84 4.31 -6.12
N ILE A 5 17.60 3.87 -5.96
CA ILE A 5 16.90 2.99 -6.90
C ILE A 5 16.06 3.79 -7.90
N THR A 6 15.56 4.95 -7.46
CA THR A 6 14.64 5.77 -8.24
C THR A 6 15.38 6.86 -9.02
N LYS A 7 14.98 7.07 -10.28
CA LYS A 7 15.52 8.15 -11.12
C LYS A 7 14.96 9.54 -10.80
N LYS A 8 13.83 9.59 -10.07
CA LYS A 8 13.13 10.83 -9.72
C LYS A 8 12.97 10.93 -8.20
N PRO A 9 13.17 12.09 -7.57
CA PRO A 9 13.02 12.25 -6.13
C PRO A 9 11.59 12.01 -5.68
N ILE A 10 11.43 11.43 -4.49
CA ILE A 10 10.16 11.21 -3.81
C ILE A 10 10.00 12.31 -2.76
N LYS A 11 8.85 13.00 -2.74
CA LYS A 11 8.51 14.06 -1.78
C LYS A 11 7.40 13.64 -0.82
N ASN A 12 6.45 12.87 -1.31
CA ASN A 12 5.31 12.39 -0.53
C ASN A 12 5.03 10.92 -0.85
N TYR A 13 4.32 10.27 0.06
CA TYR A 13 3.91 8.88 -0.14
C TYR A 13 2.54 8.59 0.45
N LEU A 14 1.92 7.53 -0.08
CA LEU A 14 0.71 6.91 0.44
C LEU A 14 1.02 5.46 0.82
N GLU A 15 0.87 5.10 2.08
CA GLU A 15 0.87 3.71 2.53
C GLU A 15 -0.57 3.18 2.61
N CYS A 16 -0.84 2.13 1.85
CA CYS A 16 -2.12 1.43 1.86
C CYS A 16 -2.04 0.26 2.85
N GLY A 17 -2.76 0.37 3.98
CA GLY A 17 -2.72 -0.61 5.07
C GLY A 17 -1.53 -0.41 6.00
N CYS A 18 -1.45 0.75 6.64
CA CYS A 18 -0.30 1.11 7.48
C CYS A 18 -0.29 0.46 8.87
N ASN A 19 -1.42 -0.14 9.31
CA ASN A 19 -1.58 -0.64 10.66
C ASN A 19 -1.21 0.42 11.71
N ILE A 20 -0.37 0.09 12.69
CA ILE A 20 0.07 1.02 13.75
C ILE A 20 1.24 1.94 13.33
N GLY A 21 1.66 1.91 12.05
CA GLY A 21 2.61 2.87 11.50
C GLY A 21 4.08 2.51 11.64
N ARG A 22 4.44 1.23 11.68
CA ARG A 22 5.85 0.80 11.78
C ARG A 22 6.72 1.29 10.61
N ASN A 23 6.19 1.24 9.39
CA ASN A 23 6.92 1.73 8.22
C ASN A 23 7.02 3.26 8.25
N ILE A 24 5.98 3.94 8.74
CA ILE A 24 5.98 5.41 8.91
C ILE A 24 7.08 5.84 9.86
N ASP A 25 7.24 5.15 11.00
CA ASP A 25 8.32 5.41 11.97
C ASP A 25 9.70 5.27 11.31
N GLN A 26 9.93 4.20 10.54
CA GLN A 26 11.19 3.96 9.84
C GLN A 26 11.46 4.98 8.74
N LEU A 27 10.45 5.31 7.94
CA LEU A 27 10.57 6.32 6.88
C LEU A 27 10.85 7.71 7.46
N LYS A 28 10.22 8.06 8.57
CA LYS A 28 10.46 9.33 9.28
C LYS A 28 11.89 9.44 9.80
N LEU A 29 12.47 8.34 10.28
CA LEU A 29 13.88 8.30 10.70
C LEU A 29 14.84 8.40 9.52
N ALA A 30 14.58 7.65 8.45
CA ALA A 30 15.47 7.57 7.29
C ALA A 30 15.36 8.78 6.34
N MET A 31 14.16 9.31 6.18
CA MET A 31 13.84 10.39 5.24
C MET A 31 12.79 11.34 5.86
N PRO A 32 13.19 12.17 6.84
CA PRO A 32 12.25 12.98 7.64
C PRO A 32 11.50 14.05 6.83
N SER A 33 11.95 14.38 5.64
CA SER A 33 11.29 15.36 4.75
C SER A 33 10.13 14.79 3.94
N LEU A 34 9.94 13.46 3.93
CA LEU A 34 8.81 12.85 3.23
C LEU A 34 7.49 13.16 3.92
N VAL A 35 6.51 13.56 3.11
CA VAL A 35 5.15 13.85 3.59
C VAL A 35 4.31 12.57 3.54
N PRO A 36 3.84 12.05 4.68
CA PRO A 36 3.08 10.80 4.74
C PRO A 36 1.59 11.01 4.49
N SER A 37 0.98 9.99 3.85
CA SER A 37 -0.46 9.78 3.78
C SER A 37 -0.78 8.31 3.99
N ILE A 38 -1.98 7.99 4.48
CA ILE A 38 -2.36 6.62 4.84
C ILE A 38 -3.79 6.25 4.45
N ILE A 39 -3.99 4.97 4.21
CA ILE A 39 -5.26 4.26 4.25
C ILE A 39 -5.13 3.13 5.26
N GLU A 40 -6.05 3.03 6.22
CA GLU A 40 -6.07 1.94 7.20
C GLU A 40 -7.52 1.54 7.51
N ILE A 41 -7.83 0.26 7.35
CA ILE A 41 -9.19 -0.27 7.54
C ILE A 41 -9.52 -0.47 9.02
N SER A 42 -8.55 -0.85 9.84
CA SER A 42 -8.74 -1.06 11.28
C SER A 42 -8.91 0.28 11.99
N LYS A 43 -10.10 0.54 12.52
CA LYS A 43 -10.37 1.79 13.28
C LYS A 43 -9.44 1.98 14.47
N PRO A 44 -9.18 0.96 15.32
CA PRO A 44 -8.23 1.10 16.43
C PRO A 44 -6.80 1.43 15.96
N ALA A 45 -6.32 0.79 14.89
CA ALA A 45 -5.00 1.07 14.34
C ALA A 45 -4.93 2.47 13.73
N PHE A 46 -5.96 2.87 13.00
CA PHE A 46 -6.10 4.22 12.43
C PHE A 46 -6.07 5.30 13.53
N ASP A 47 -6.85 5.13 14.60
CA ASP A 47 -6.87 6.10 15.71
C ASP A 47 -5.51 6.18 16.42
N TYR A 48 -4.85 5.04 16.59
CA TYR A 48 -3.51 5.00 17.14
C TYR A 48 -2.52 5.78 16.28
N VAL A 49 -2.42 5.46 14.99
CA VAL A 49 -1.41 6.07 14.11
C VAL A 49 -1.66 7.57 13.90
N THR A 50 -2.91 8.01 13.80
CA THR A 50 -3.28 9.41 13.64
C THR A 50 -3.08 10.23 14.92
N SER A 51 -3.07 9.59 16.08
CA SER A 51 -2.72 10.26 17.35
C SER A 51 -1.21 10.44 17.53
N HIS A 52 -0.38 9.69 16.81
CA HIS A 52 1.10 9.72 16.92
C HIS A 52 1.80 10.44 15.77
N HIS A 53 1.13 10.60 14.63
CA HIS A 53 1.70 11.21 13.42
C HIS A 53 0.72 12.18 12.78
N ASN A 54 1.26 13.15 12.04
CA ASN A 54 0.51 14.05 11.17
C ASN A 54 0.59 13.55 9.73
N PHE A 55 -0.53 13.60 9.03
CA PHE A 55 -0.66 13.15 7.65
C PHE A 55 -1.21 14.27 6.75
N GLU A 56 -0.80 14.26 5.48
CA GLU A 56 -1.43 15.10 4.46
C GLU A 56 -2.85 14.59 4.16
N HIS A 57 -2.99 13.27 3.99
CA HIS A 57 -4.27 12.59 3.84
C HIS A 57 -4.30 11.35 4.74
N ALA A 58 -5.43 11.13 5.40
CA ALA A 58 -5.66 9.93 6.21
C ALA A 58 -7.09 9.43 5.98
N PHE A 59 -7.24 8.19 5.56
CA PHE A 59 -8.53 7.57 5.29
C PHE A 59 -8.69 6.29 6.12
N ASN A 60 -9.76 6.23 6.93
CA ASN A 60 -10.14 5.01 7.65
C ASN A 60 -11.16 4.21 6.84
N GLY A 61 -10.75 3.12 6.25
CA GLY A 61 -11.57 2.25 5.42
C GLY A 61 -10.75 1.39 4.48
N ALA A 62 -11.44 0.65 3.61
CA ALA A 62 -10.81 -0.13 2.56
C ALA A 62 -10.23 0.78 1.46
N ILE A 63 -9.20 0.29 0.74
CA ILE A 63 -8.62 1.00 -0.39
C ILE A 63 -9.71 1.33 -1.44
N LEU A 64 -10.62 0.38 -1.71
CA LEU A 64 -11.72 0.56 -2.67
C LEU A 64 -12.68 1.69 -2.32
N ASP A 65 -12.86 1.98 -1.04
CA ASP A 65 -13.79 3.01 -0.57
C ASP A 65 -13.12 4.38 -0.43
N SER A 66 -11.80 4.42 -0.57
CA SER A 66 -11.04 5.67 -0.42
C SER A 66 -11.24 6.61 -1.60
N LYS A 67 -11.21 7.91 -1.31
CA LYS A 67 -11.31 8.98 -2.29
C LYS A 67 -10.18 9.97 -2.05
N LEU A 68 -9.03 9.65 -2.60
CA LEU A 68 -7.83 10.48 -2.53
C LEU A 68 -7.53 11.11 -3.89
N PRO A 69 -6.68 12.15 -3.95
CA PRO A 69 -6.33 12.77 -5.24
C PRO A 69 -5.57 11.81 -6.15
N ASN A 70 -5.97 11.74 -7.43
CA ASN A 70 -5.28 10.97 -8.45
C ASN A 70 -3.94 11.63 -8.82
N SER A 71 -2.96 10.82 -9.24
CA SER A 71 -1.63 11.26 -9.68
C SER A 71 -0.97 12.25 -8.71
N HIS A 72 -1.18 12.04 -7.42
CA HIS A 72 -0.74 12.97 -6.36
C HIS A 72 0.48 12.47 -5.60
N PHE A 73 0.54 11.18 -5.29
CA PHE A 73 1.58 10.61 -4.45
C PHE A 73 2.77 10.15 -5.29
N ASP A 74 3.95 10.63 -4.99
CA ASP A 74 5.18 10.22 -5.67
C ASP A 74 5.48 8.71 -5.48
N LEU A 75 5.07 8.17 -4.33
CA LEU A 75 5.14 6.74 -4.02
C LEU A 75 3.82 6.27 -3.42
N VAL A 76 3.25 5.22 -3.98
CA VAL A 76 2.13 4.47 -3.37
C VAL A 76 2.62 3.07 -3.07
N PHE A 77 2.41 2.57 -1.85
CA PHE A 77 2.90 1.24 -1.52
C PHE A 77 2.01 0.45 -0.56
N THR A 78 2.19 -0.88 -0.61
CA THR A 78 1.65 -1.86 0.34
C THR A 78 2.77 -2.73 0.89
N MET A 79 2.61 -3.17 2.14
CA MET A 79 3.49 -4.15 2.78
C MET A 79 2.65 -5.18 3.52
N GLY A 80 2.46 -6.37 2.93
CA GLY A 80 1.70 -7.47 3.52
C GLY A 80 0.19 -7.22 3.63
N VAL A 81 -0.41 -6.51 2.68
CA VAL A 81 -1.83 -6.12 2.65
C VAL A 81 -2.61 -6.86 1.56
N LEU A 82 -2.07 -6.89 0.34
CA LEU A 82 -2.76 -7.47 -0.82
C LEU A 82 -3.02 -8.97 -0.64
N ILE A 83 -2.19 -9.65 0.15
CA ILE A 83 -2.37 -11.06 0.51
C ILE A 83 -3.69 -11.35 1.25
N HIS A 84 -4.32 -10.35 1.85
CA HIS A 84 -5.59 -10.47 2.56
C HIS A 84 -6.80 -10.03 1.74
N ILE A 85 -6.58 -9.53 0.52
CA ILE A 85 -7.65 -9.06 -0.36
C ILE A 85 -8.21 -10.24 -1.16
N ASN A 86 -9.54 -10.31 -1.23
CA ASN A 86 -10.22 -11.29 -2.07
C ASN A 86 -9.75 -11.14 -3.53
N PRO A 87 -9.30 -12.25 -4.17
CA PRO A 87 -8.83 -12.22 -5.57
C PRO A 87 -9.75 -11.54 -6.57
N GLU A 88 -11.07 -11.62 -6.38
CA GLU A 88 -12.07 -10.99 -7.24
C GLU A 88 -12.02 -9.46 -7.18
N GLN A 89 -11.56 -8.89 -6.07
CA GLN A 89 -11.47 -7.44 -5.86
C GLN A 89 -10.04 -6.89 -6.06
N LEU A 90 -9.08 -7.77 -6.28
CA LEU A 90 -7.66 -7.40 -6.26
C LEU A 90 -7.30 -6.40 -7.36
N ILE A 91 -7.80 -6.57 -8.58
CA ILE A 91 -7.53 -5.66 -9.71
C ILE A 91 -8.05 -4.24 -9.40
N ASP A 92 -9.19 -4.12 -8.77
CA ASP A 92 -9.76 -2.82 -8.42
C ASP A 92 -8.95 -2.12 -7.32
N HIS A 93 -8.41 -2.87 -6.35
CA HIS A 93 -7.47 -2.33 -5.35
C HIS A 93 -6.19 -1.82 -6.03
N LEU A 94 -5.61 -2.62 -6.93
CA LEU A 94 -4.41 -2.23 -7.67
C LEU A 94 -4.66 -1.00 -8.56
N ARG A 95 -5.86 -0.87 -9.14
CA ARG A 95 -6.27 0.30 -9.92
C ARG A 95 -6.25 1.58 -9.05
N HIS A 96 -6.80 1.54 -7.86
CA HIS A 96 -6.75 2.68 -6.94
C HIS A 96 -5.30 3.09 -6.63
N MET A 97 -4.43 2.12 -6.37
CA MET A 97 -3.01 2.39 -6.14
C MET A 97 -2.34 3.03 -7.38
N PHE A 98 -2.64 2.51 -8.56
CA PHE A 98 -2.14 3.07 -9.83
C PHE A 98 -2.64 4.51 -10.04
N ASP A 99 -3.96 4.74 -9.87
CA ASP A 99 -4.57 6.05 -10.08
C ASP A 99 -4.04 7.11 -9.11
N TYR A 100 -3.76 6.75 -7.86
CA TYR A 100 -3.19 7.64 -6.86
C TYR A 100 -1.71 7.97 -7.09
N SER A 101 -0.98 7.07 -7.77
CA SER A 101 0.46 7.21 -7.98
C SER A 101 0.79 8.23 -9.07
N ASN A 102 1.75 9.09 -8.76
CA ASN A 102 2.36 10.02 -9.71
C ASN A 102 3.66 9.47 -10.35
N LYS A 103 4.41 8.63 -9.62
CA LYS A 103 5.72 8.16 -10.08
C LYS A 103 5.95 6.67 -9.87
N TYR A 104 5.75 6.19 -8.64
CA TYR A 104 6.15 4.82 -8.27
C TYR A 104 5.06 4.10 -7.50
N VAL A 105 4.92 2.80 -7.77
CA VAL A 105 4.17 1.86 -6.97
C VAL A 105 5.14 0.80 -6.45
N LEU A 106 5.13 0.56 -5.14
CA LEU A 106 5.91 -0.49 -4.48
C LEU A 106 4.96 -1.54 -3.90
N ILE A 107 5.17 -2.79 -4.26
CA ILE A 107 4.39 -3.92 -3.77
C ILE A 107 5.31 -4.84 -2.97
N GLY A 108 5.20 -4.79 -1.66
CA GLY A 108 5.94 -5.63 -0.71
C GLY A 108 5.04 -6.73 -0.14
N GLU A 109 4.87 -7.83 -0.89
CA GLU A 109 3.93 -8.89 -0.55
C GLU A 109 4.60 -10.27 -0.55
N TYR A 110 3.95 -11.27 0.08
CA TYR A 110 4.40 -12.64 0.00
C TYR A 110 4.14 -13.20 -1.40
N PHE A 111 5.22 -13.62 -2.04
CA PHE A 111 5.22 -14.12 -3.42
C PHE A 111 4.85 -15.60 -3.52
N ASN A 112 4.11 -15.95 -4.59
CA ASN A 112 4.00 -17.31 -5.10
C ASN A 112 3.77 -17.24 -6.62
N ARG A 113 4.42 -18.16 -7.38
CA ARG A 113 4.31 -18.16 -8.85
C ARG A 113 2.89 -18.43 -9.34
N THR A 114 2.17 -19.30 -8.67
CA THR A 114 0.78 -19.63 -8.95
C THR A 114 -0.10 -19.14 -7.83
N PRO A 115 -1.32 -18.62 -8.11
CA PRO A 115 -2.25 -18.23 -7.07
C PRO A 115 -2.57 -19.39 -6.14
N ILE A 116 -2.41 -19.18 -4.83
CA ILE A 116 -2.77 -20.14 -3.79
C ILE A 116 -3.49 -19.42 -2.64
N SER A 117 -4.42 -20.15 -2.02
CA SER A 117 -5.07 -19.74 -0.77
C SER A 117 -4.47 -20.54 0.38
N ILE A 118 -4.19 -19.86 1.49
CA ILE A 118 -3.61 -20.46 2.70
C ILE A 118 -4.52 -20.17 3.88
N GLU A 119 -4.67 -21.16 4.76
CA GLU A 119 -5.31 -20.96 6.05
C GLU A 119 -4.50 -19.98 6.91
N TYR A 120 -5.16 -18.98 7.45
CA TYR A 120 -4.54 -17.97 8.29
C TYR A 120 -5.34 -17.80 9.58
N GLN A 121 -4.65 -17.95 10.73
CA GLN A 121 -5.27 -17.90 12.06
C GLN A 121 -6.51 -18.81 12.20
N GLY A 122 -6.42 -20.04 11.66
CA GLY A 122 -7.50 -21.04 11.70
C GLY A 122 -8.69 -20.76 10.77
N GLN A 123 -8.59 -19.76 9.90
CA GLN A 123 -9.63 -19.41 8.92
C GLN A 123 -9.16 -19.68 7.50
N LYS A 124 -10.00 -20.36 6.73
CA LYS A 124 -9.79 -20.62 5.30
C LYS A 124 -10.03 -19.34 4.50
N ASP A 125 -9.39 -19.22 3.34
CA ASP A 125 -9.57 -18.13 2.37
C ASP A 125 -9.34 -16.72 2.97
N ARG A 126 -8.33 -16.59 3.83
CA ARG A 126 -7.94 -15.31 4.46
C ARG A 126 -6.57 -14.83 4.05
N LEU A 127 -5.77 -15.65 3.42
CA LEU A 127 -4.46 -15.30 2.92
C LEU A 127 -4.24 -15.88 1.52
N PHE A 128 -3.99 -15.00 0.55
CA PHE A 128 -3.82 -15.34 -0.85
C PHE A 128 -2.43 -14.92 -1.32
N LYS A 129 -1.57 -15.88 -1.66
CA LYS A 129 -0.25 -15.61 -2.23
C LYS A 129 -0.30 -15.72 -3.75
N ARG A 130 0.38 -14.82 -4.44
CA ARG A 130 0.52 -14.83 -5.90
C ARG A 130 1.66 -13.92 -6.32
N ASP A 131 1.92 -13.84 -7.63
CA ASP A 131 2.82 -12.85 -8.22
C ASP A 131 2.06 -11.53 -8.43
N PHE A 132 2.00 -10.71 -7.40
CA PHE A 132 1.32 -9.41 -7.42
C PHE A 132 1.99 -8.42 -8.37
N GLY A 133 3.32 -8.46 -8.49
CA GLY A 133 4.07 -7.59 -9.38
C GLY A 133 3.74 -7.88 -10.84
N LYS A 134 3.72 -9.15 -11.24
CA LYS A 134 3.29 -9.57 -12.57
C LYS A 134 1.87 -9.14 -12.88
N LEU A 135 0.95 -9.37 -11.94
CA LEU A 135 -0.45 -8.96 -12.09
C LEU A 135 -0.58 -7.45 -12.32
N PHE A 136 0.20 -6.65 -11.61
CA PHE A 136 0.20 -5.20 -11.77
C PHE A 136 0.71 -4.78 -13.15
N ILE A 137 1.86 -5.31 -13.58
CA ILE A 137 2.48 -5.00 -14.88
C ILE A 137 1.58 -5.40 -16.06
N GLU A 138 0.88 -6.51 -15.96
CA GLU A 138 -0.02 -7.00 -17.02
C GLU A 138 -1.31 -6.17 -17.16
N ASN A 139 -1.74 -5.46 -16.12
CA ASN A 139 -3.00 -4.73 -16.10
C ASN A 139 -2.87 -3.21 -16.18
N PHE A 140 -1.68 -2.65 -15.93
CA PHE A 140 -1.47 -1.20 -15.90
C PHE A 140 -0.26 -0.79 -16.75
N PRO A 141 -0.31 0.37 -17.45
CA PRO A 141 0.81 0.87 -18.22
C PRO A 141 1.91 1.37 -17.26
N VAL A 142 3.03 0.66 -17.21
CA VAL A 142 4.21 0.96 -16.40
C VAL A 142 5.47 0.95 -17.29
N GLU A 143 6.47 1.77 -16.91
CA GLU A 143 7.80 1.81 -17.54
C GLU A 143 8.80 0.92 -16.78
#